data_0dafe4e1e578feb25ccdccd3c34e9953
#
_entry.id   0dafe4e1e578feb25ccdccd3c34e9953
#
_cell.length_a   1.000
_cell.length_b   1.000
_cell.length_c   1.000
_cell.angle_alpha   90.00
_cell.angle_beta   90.00
_cell.angle_gamma   90.00
#
_symmetry.space_group_name_H-M   'P 1'
#
loop_
_entity.id
_entity.type
_entity.pdbx_description
1 polymer ?
#
loop_
_entity_poly.entity_id
_entity_poly.type
_entity_poly.pdbx_seq_one_letter_code
_entity_poly.pdbx_strand_id
1 'polypeptide(L)'
;MVTAMLLLCFVLFQLDLFPKEDPQPGRKERARIVTVDNSCIEKLGLLQKGEQTLEVEILSGKWKGRHFRAVNVLRAQLELDKIFKPGDTALVGILDDADPDTSTLNAQDHYRIGYTIFLFLLFGILLMIFGGFTGFCALLSFVFSCLVIWKLVIPLCLMGYNALAVAFAAVTLLCAVIIFLVAGLSRKGVTAFSGAIAGVLASSLLAYFFAHLFKINGAVMPYSQALLYSGYSF
;
A
#
# COMPACT_ATOMS: atom_id res chain seq x y z
N MET A 1 -27.16 6.95 -10.07
CA MET A 1 -26.19 6.05 -9.41
C MET A 1 -24.77 6.62 -9.41
N VAL A 2 -24.25 7.07 -10.57
CA VAL A 2 -22.89 7.66 -10.65
C VAL A 2 -22.73 8.87 -9.70
N THR A 3 -23.70 9.78 -9.66
CA THR A 3 -23.71 10.94 -8.75
C THR A 3 -23.69 10.54 -7.27
N ALA A 4 -24.47 9.53 -6.90
CA ALA A 4 -24.49 9.00 -5.54
C ALA A 4 -23.13 8.38 -5.17
N MET A 5 -22.47 7.70 -6.11
CA MET A 5 -21.15 7.12 -5.89
C MET A 5 -20.05 8.19 -5.77
N LEU A 6 -20.13 9.25 -6.57
CA LEU A 6 -19.22 10.39 -6.43
C LEU A 6 -19.36 11.07 -5.07
N LEU A 7 -20.59 11.25 -4.59
CA LEU A 7 -20.85 11.75 -3.23
C LEU A 7 -20.28 10.81 -2.16
N LEU A 8 -20.46 9.50 -2.33
CA LEU A 8 -19.94 8.50 -1.40
C LEU A 8 -18.39 8.51 -1.37
N CYS A 9 -17.74 8.60 -2.53
CA CYS A 9 -16.30 8.77 -2.64
C CYS A 9 -15.84 10.06 -1.92
N PHE A 10 -16.56 11.16 -2.10
CA PHE A 10 -16.23 12.43 -1.47
C PHE A 10 -16.37 12.34 0.06
N VAL A 11 -17.45 11.73 0.55
CA VAL A 11 -17.65 11.51 2.00
C VAL A 11 -16.55 10.61 2.57
N LEU A 12 -16.22 9.50 1.90
CA LEU A 12 -15.13 8.63 2.33
C LEU A 12 -13.77 9.32 2.34
N PHE A 13 -13.53 10.21 1.37
CA PHE A 13 -12.29 10.99 1.32
C PHE A 13 -12.14 11.92 2.52
N GLN A 14 -13.25 12.51 2.99
CA GLN A 14 -13.28 13.39 4.18
C GLN A 14 -13.19 12.61 5.51
N LEU A 15 -13.53 11.31 5.50
CA LEU A 15 -13.42 10.47 6.69
C LEU A 15 -11.93 10.23 7.01
N ASP A 16 -11.54 10.58 8.23
CA ASP A 16 -10.20 10.30 8.76
C ASP A 16 -10.34 9.47 10.04
N LEU A 17 -10.35 8.14 9.84
CA LEU A 17 -10.51 7.14 10.90
C LEU A 17 -9.16 6.63 11.42
N PHE A 18 -8.04 7.14 10.88
CA PHE A 18 -6.74 6.72 11.38
C PHE A 18 -6.57 7.11 12.85
N PRO A 19 -6.12 6.17 13.71
CA PRO A 19 -5.75 6.52 15.07
C PRO A 19 -4.74 7.66 14.99
N LYS A 20 -4.96 8.71 15.79
CA LYS A 20 -3.95 9.77 15.95
C LYS A 20 -2.77 9.18 16.70
N GLU A 21 -1.85 8.57 15.98
CA GLU A 21 -0.52 8.33 16.51
C GLU A 21 0.18 9.67 16.65
N ASP A 22 0.96 9.81 17.72
CA ASP A 22 1.91 10.92 17.81
C ASP A 22 2.73 10.93 16.52
N PRO A 23 2.80 12.08 15.83
CA PRO A 23 3.50 12.15 14.57
C PRO A 23 4.93 11.67 14.81
N GLN A 24 5.26 10.52 14.26
CA GLN A 24 6.67 10.10 14.21
C GLN A 24 7.42 11.29 13.62
N PRO A 25 8.39 11.86 14.32
CA PRO A 25 9.10 13.06 13.89
C PRO A 25 10.00 12.74 12.69
N GLY A 26 9.40 12.42 11.56
CA GLY A 26 10.13 12.07 10.35
C GLY A 26 9.30 12.26 9.11
N ARG A 27 9.81 13.05 8.16
CA ARG A 27 9.22 13.24 6.85
C ARG A 27 9.91 12.36 5.83
N LYS A 28 9.14 11.86 4.88
CA LYS A 28 9.70 11.14 3.72
C LYS A 28 10.01 12.15 2.63
N GLU A 29 11.28 12.28 2.29
CA GLU A 29 11.75 13.21 1.27
C GLU A 29 12.39 12.47 0.10
N ARG A 30 12.40 13.10 -1.07
CA ARG A 30 13.07 12.58 -2.25
C ARG A 30 14.55 12.93 -2.17
N ALA A 31 15.41 11.95 -2.42
CA ALA A 31 16.84 12.14 -2.48
C ALA A 31 17.43 11.47 -3.70
N ARG A 32 18.45 12.09 -4.30
CA ARG A 32 19.26 11.50 -5.36
C ARG A 32 20.49 10.85 -4.71
N ILE A 33 20.81 9.66 -5.13
CA ILE A 33 21.99 8.93 -4.66
C ILE A 33 23.20 9.41 -5.44
N VAL A 34 24.18 9.94 -4.73
CA VAL A 34 25.42 10.49 -5.30
C VAL A 34 26.49 9.40 -5.31
N THR A 35 26.77 8.81 -4.16
CA THR A 35 27.75 7.73 -4.02
C THR A 35 27.15 6.55 -3.26
N VAL A 36 27.73 5.37 -3.50
CA VAL A 36 27.29 4.11 -2.92
C VAL A 36 28.52 3.32 -2.47
N ASP A 37 28.51 2.90 -1.21
CA ASP A 37 29.49 1.98 -0.66
C ASP A 37 28.82 0.64 -0.30
N ASN A 38 29.29 -0.42 -0.93
CA ASN A 38 28.79 -1.79 -0.78
C ASN A 38 29.77 -2.68 0.01
N SER A 39 30.76 -2.12 0.66
CA SER A 39 31.81 -2.88 1.36
C SER A 39 31.29 -3.77 2.48
N CYS A 40 30.16 -3.38 3.10
CA CYS A 40 29.53 -4.11 4.19
C CYS A 40 28.41 -5.07 3.73
N ILE A 41 28.33 -5.36 2.42
CA ILE A 41 27.33 -6.29 1.88
C ILE A 41 27.94 -7.68 1.71
N GLU A 42 27.37 -8.64 2.39
CA GLU A 42 27.67 -10.08 2.23
C GLU A 42 26.71 -10.70 1.21
N LYS A 43 27.25 -11.44 0.24
CA LYS A 43 26.47 -12.18 -0.75
C LYS A 43 26.31 -13.63 -0.30
N LEU A 44 25.09 -14.05 -0.07
CA LEU A 44 24.69 -15.43 0.29
C LEU A 44 23.92 -16.04 -0.88
N GLY A 45 24.63 -16.40 -1.95
CA GLY A 45 24.01 -16.85 -3.21
C GLY A 45 23.23 -15.73 -3.89
N LEU A 46 21.89 -15.87 -3.99
CA LEU A 46 21.02 -14.82 -4.54
C LEU A 46 20.60 -13.77 -3.50
N LEU A 47 20.84 -14.05 -2.24
CA LEU A 47 20.48 -13.15 -1.13
C LEU A 47 21.67 -12.22 -0.82
N GLN A 48 21.35 -11.04 -0.36
CA GLN A 48 22.33 -10.06 0.10
C GLN A 48 21.96 -9.61 1.51
N LYS A 49 22.93 -9.55 2.39
CA LYS A 49 22.74 -9.14 3.79
C LYS A 49 23.82 -8.13 4.15
N GLY A 50 23.45 -7.15 4.97
CA GLY A 50 24.38 -6.13 5.43
C GLY A 50 23.85 -4.73 5.26
N GLU A 51 24.73 -3.77 5.26
CA GLU A 51 24.39 -2.35 5.15
C GLU A 51 25.03 -1.74 3.92
N GLN A 52 24.22 -1.06 3.13
CA GLN A 52 24.68 -0.25 2.01
C GLN A 52 24.75 1.20 2.49
N THR A 53 25.92 1.78 2.53
CA THR A 53 26.11 3.19 2.87
C THR A 53 25.98 4.04 1.63
N LEU A 54 25.17 5.09 1.72
CA LEU A 54 24.81 5.98 0.64
C LEU A 54 25.13 7.42 1.01
N GLU A 55 25.61 8.20 0.05
CA GLU A 55 25.60 9.64 0.12
C GLU A 55 24.47 10.15 -0.76
N VAL A 56 23.57 10.97 -0.19
CA VAL A 56 22.35 11.39 -0.86
C VAL A 56 22.19 12.90 -0.84
N GLU A 57 21.77 13.46 -1.98
CA GLU A 57 21.36 14.86 -2.11
C GLU A 57 19.84 14.96 -2.02
N ILE A 58 19.32 15.75 -1.10
CA ILE A 58 17.88 15.92 -0.92
C ILE A 58 17.31 16.80 -2.04
N LEU A 59 16.26 16.30 -2.71
CA LEU A 59 15.63 16.98 -3.84
C LEU A 59 14.36 17.75 -3.48
N SER A 60 13.78 17.49 -2.29
CA SER A 60 12.50 18.09 -1.86
C SER A 60 12.54 18.53 -0.41
N GLY A 61 11.57 19.35 0.00
CA GLY A 61 11.37 19.79 1.38
C GLY A 61 12.34 20.86 1.90
N LYS A 62 12.44 20.95 3.22
CA LYS A 62 13.23 21.96 3.95
C LYS A 62 14.75 21.84 3.68
N TRP A 63 15.22 20.63 3.40
CA TRP A 63 16.64 20.27 3.27
C TRP A 63 17.11 20.19 1.81
N LYS A 64 16.35 20.71 0.86
CA LYS A 64 16.65 20.66 -0.57
C LYS A 64 18.07 21.17 -0.87
N GLY A 65 18.84 20.38 -1.63
CA GLY A 65 20.22 20.68 -2.06
C GLY A 65 21.27 20.36 -1.00
N ARG A 66 20.88 19.82 0.17
CA ARG A 66 21.85 19.39 1.17
C ARG A 66 22.21 17.91 1.00
N HIS A 67 23.43 17.58 1.36
CA HIS A 67 23.95 16.22 1.35
C HIS A 67 23.81 15.60 2.73
N PHE A 68 23.41 14.32 2.76
CA PHE A 68 23.31 13.53 3.97
C PHE A 68 23.87 12.14 3.75
N ARG A 69 24.32 11.53 4.84
CA ARG A 69 24.62 10.11 4.85
C ARG A 69 23.33 9.32 5.07
N ALA A 70 23.09 8.29 4.24
CA ALA A 70 21.96 7.39 4.38
C ALA A 70 22.42 5.94 4.45
N VAL A 71 21.66 5.11 5.14
CA VAL A 71 21.89 3.67 5.22
C VAL A 71 20.69 2.94 4.66
N ASN A 72 20.96 1.91 3.87
CA ASN A 72 19.99 0.94 3.41
C ASN A 72 20.33 -0.42 4.00
N VAL A 73 19.46 -0.96 4.85
CA VAL A 73 19.68 -2.23 5.54
C VAL A 73 19.09 -3.37 4.74
N LEU A 74 19.95 -4.29 4.27
CA LEU A 74 19.58 -5.50 3.56
C LEU A 74 19.43 -6.66 4.56
N ARG A 75 18.26 -7.30 4.55
CA ARG A 75 17.87 -8.32 5.52
C ARG A 75 17.86 -9.74 4.95
N ALA A 76 18.45 -9.94 3.77
CA ALA A 76 18.37 -11.18 3.00
C ALA A 76 16.93 -11.58 2.61
N GLN A 77 16.09 -10.58 2.32
CA GLN A 77 14.72 -10.75 1.89
C GLN A 77 14.55 -10.17 0.48
N LEU A 78 14.58 -11.02 -0.56
CA LEU A 78 14.48 -10.61 -1.97
C LEU A 78 13.28 -9.72 -2.28
N GLU A 79 12.20 -9.87 -1.53
CA GLU A 79 10.94 -9.14 -1.72
C GLU A 79 11.03 -7.68 -1.19
N LEU A 80 11.83 -7.46 -0.15
CA LEU A 80 11.93 -6.18 0.56
C LEU A 80 13.24 -5.45 0.27
N ASP A 81 14.33 -6.22 0.07
CA ASP A 81 15.66 -5.66 -0.10
C ASP A 81 15.80 -5.00 -1.47
N LYS A 82 16.27 -3.78 -1.48
CA LYS A 82 16.52 -3.00 -2.69
C LYS A 82 17.93 -2.50 -2.67
N ILE A 83 18.63 -2.65 -3.79
CA ILE A 83 20.00 -2.20 -3.94
C ILE A 83 19.98 -0.94 -4.77
N PHE A 84 20.55 0.11 -4.21
CA PHE A 84 20.65 1.39 -4.86
C PHE A 84 21.95 1.53 -5.65
N LYS A 85 21.89 2.33 -6.72
CA LYS A 85 23.03 2.69 -7.57
C LYS A 85 23.18 4.20 -7.61
N PRO A 86 24.40 4.71 -7.89
CA PRO A 86 24.60 6.13 -8.12
C PRO A 86 23.69 6.63 -9.25
N GLY A 87 23.02 7.77 -9.02
CA GLY A 87 22.04 8.37 -9.93
C GLY A 87 20.59 7.97 -9.67
N ASP A 88 20.32 6.94 -8.87
CA ASP A 88 18.95 6.56 -8.49
C ASP A 88 18.29 7.64 -7.64
N THR A 89 16.97 7.72 -7.72
CA THR A 89 16.18 8.55 -6.81
C THR A 89 15.52 7.67 -5.77
N ALA A 90 15.83 7.91 -4.50
CA ALA A 90 15.31 7.19 -3.36
C ALA A 90 14.33 8.03 -2.56
N LEU A 91 13.48 7.34 -1.79
CA LEU A 91 12.68 7.91 -0.73
C LEU A 91 13.43 7.71 0.57
N VAL A 92 13.80 8.81 1.24
CA VAL A 92 14.53 8.78 2.51
C VAL A 92 13.68 9.34 3.64
N GLY A 93 13.76 8.70 4.81
CA GLY A 93 13.15 9.21 6.04
C GLY A 93 14.08 10.21 6.73
N ILE A 94 13.62 11.45 6.92
CA ILE A 94 14.37 12.53 7.59
C ILE A 94 13.61 12.96 8.84
N LEU A 95 14.29 13.06 9.97
CA LEU A 95 13.75 13.67 11.18
C LEU A 95 13.71 15.20 11.03
N ASP A 96 12.70 15.84 11.60
CA ASP A 96 12.56 17.31 11.50
C ASP A 96 13.75 18.09 12.12
N ASP A 97 14.46 17.48 13.07
CA ASP A 97 15.66 18.00 13.75
C ASP A 97 16.96 17.39 13.22
N ALA A 98 16.94 16.82 11.99
CA ALA A 98 18.13 16.19 11.42
C ALA A 98 19.22 17.23 11.13
N ASP A 99 20.44 16.91 11.55
CA ASP A 99 21.64 17.68 11.25
C ASP A 99 22.40 16.98 10.10
N PRO A 100 22.74 17.69 9.01
CA PRO A 100 23.46 17.11 7.87
C PRO A 100 24.75 16.39 8.23
N ASP A 101 25.45 16.86 9.24
CA ASP A 101 26.79 16.36 9.62
C ASP A 101 26.73 15.13 10.54
N THR A 102 25.66 14.96 11.30
CA THR A 102 25.56 13.91 12.35
C THR A 102 24.44 12.91 12.11
N SER A 103 23.41 13.28 11.36
CA SER A 103 22.23 12.43 11.18
C SER A 103 22.40 11.44 10.05
N THR A 104 22.18 10.16 10.32
CA THR A 104 22.11 9.12 9.31
C THR A 104 20.65 8.87 8.92
N LEU A 105 20.34 9.02 7.64
CA LEU A 105 19.01 8.82 7.09
C LEU A 105 18.77 7.35 6.76
N ASN A 106 17.52 6.92 6.73
CA ASN A 106 17.16 5.59 6.28
C ASN A 106 16.58 5.65 4.84
N ALA A 107 17.25 4.99 3.90
CA ALA A 107 16.76 4.84 2.54
C ALA A 107 15.73 3.69 2.47
N GLN A 108 14.48 4.00 2.09
CA GLN A 108 13.37 3.05 2.18
C GLN A 108 13.05 2.39 0.85
N ASP A 109 12.88 3.17 -0.23
CA ASP A 109 12.48 2.65 -1.54
C ASP A 109 12.94 3.57 -2.68
N HIS A 110 12.92 3.03 -3.90
CA HIS A 110 13.06 3.84 -5.11
C HIS A 110 11.85 4.75 -5.30
N TYR A 111 12.09 6.01 -5.64
CA TYR A 111 11.01 6.95 -5.93
C TYR A 111 10.43 6.69 -7.33
N ARG A 112 9.27 6.06 -7.40
CA ARG A 112 8.60 5.66 -8.65
C ARG A 112 7.24 6.31 -8.88
N ILE A 113 6.83 7.25 -8.02
CA ILE A 113 5.47 7.80 -8.03
C ILE A 113 5.11 8.40 -9.40
N GLY A 114 6.03 9.10 -10.05
CA GLY A 114 5.77 9.67 -11.37
C GLY A 114 5.41 8.62 -12.43
N TYR A 115 6.16 7.52 -12.50
CA TYR A 115 5.87 6.41 -13.42
C TYR A 115 4.57 5.70 -13.06
N THR A 116 4.30 5.52 -11.79
CA THR A 116 3.05 4.90 -11.31
C THR A 116 1.83 5.72 -11.70
N ILE A 117 1.87 7.05 -11.51
CA ILE A 117 0.79 7.96 -11.92
C ILE A 117 0.62 7.92 -13.44
N PHE A 118 1.72 7.98 -14.21
CA PHE A 118 1.67 7.90 -15.66
C PHE A 118 0.99 6.62 -16.15
N LEU A 119 1.39 5.45 -15.61
CA LEU A 119 0.78 4.17 -15.95
C LEU A 119 -0.69 4.09 -15.55
N PHE A 120 -1.05 4.66 -14.40
CA PHE A 120 -2.44 4.71 -13.95
C PHE A 120 -3.31 5.58 -14.87
N LEU A 121 -2.81 6.74 -15.28
CA LEU A 121 -3.51 7.61 -16.24
C LEU A 121 -3.64 6.95 -17.60
N LEU A 122 -2.57 6.31 -18.09
CA LEU A 122 -2.60 5.57 -19.36
C LEU A 122 -3.63 4.45 -19.31
N PHE A 123 -3.66 3.67 -18.23
CA PHE A 123 -4.67 2.63 -18.01
C PHE A 123 -6.09 3.21 -17.99
N GLY A 124 -6.31 4.31 -17.29
CA GLY A 124 -7.61 5.00 -17.24
C GLY A 124 -8.08 5.46 -18.62
N ILE A 125 -7.19 6.06 -19.41
CA ILE A 125 -7.48 6.51 -20.77
C ILE A 125 -7.86 5.32 -21.68
N LEU A 126 -7.09 4.24 -21.65
CA LEU A 126 -7.38 3.02 -22.42
C LEU A 126 -8.73 2.44 -22.02
N LEU A 127 -9.02 2.38 -20.73
CA LEU A 127 -10.28 1.86 -20.22
C LEU A 127 -11.48 2.70 -20.66
N MET A 128 -11.32 4.03 -20.76
CA MET A 128 -12.36 4.93 -21.30
C MET A 128 -12.53 4.79 -22.82
N ILE A 129 -11.43 4.64 -23.56
CA ILE A 129 -11.49 4.48 -25.04
C ILE A 129 -12.22 3.17 -25.41
N PHE A 130 -11.85 2.06 -24.79
CA PHE A 130 -12.43 0.75 -25.11
C PHE A 130 -13.77 0.49 -24.42
N GLY A 131 -13.94 0.93 -23.18
CA GLY A 131 -15.12 0.66 -22.36
C GLY A 131 -16.19 1.75 -22.42
N GLY A 132 -15.89 2.94 -22.95
CA GLY A 132 -16.81 4.06 -22.97
C GLY A 132 -17.35 4.39 -21.56
N PHE A 133 -18.67 4.56 -21.45
CA PHE A 133 -19.32 4.84 -20.17
C PHE A 133 -19.17 3.70 -19.14
N THR A 134 -19.15 2.45 -19.58
CA THR A 134 -18.91 1.29 -18.72
C THR A 134 -17.49 1.31 -18.17
N GLY A 135 -16.51 1.71 -19.00
CA GLY A 135 -15.12 1.92 -18.59
C GLY A 135 -14.98 3.00 -17.53
N PHE A 136 -15.71 4.11 -17.66
CA PHE A 136 -15.76 5.15 -16.64
C PHE A 136 -16.34 4.62 -15.31
N CYS A 137 -17.44 3.86 -15.35
CA CYS A 137 -18.00 3.24 -14.14
C CYS A 137 -17.03 2.26 -13.49
N ALA A 138 -16.28 1.49 -14.29
CA ALA A 138 -15.26 0.57 -13.78
C ALA A 138 -14.10 1.34 -13.09
N LEU A 139 -13.61 2.42 -13.68
CA LEU A 139 -12.59 3.26 -13.08
C LEU A 139 -13.08 3.89 -11.76
N LEU A 140 -14.31 4.39 -11.74
CA LEU A 140 -14.92 4.97 -10.56
C LEU A 140 -15.07 3.93 -9.43
N SER A 141 -15.49 2.69 -9.76
CA SER A 141 -15.59 1.61 -8.78
C SER A 141 -14.21 1.17 -8.26
N PHE A 142 -13.18 1.22 -9.09
CA PHE A 142 -11.81 0.97 -8.66
C PHE A 142 -11.32 2.02 -7.64
N VAL A 143 -11.49 3.30 -7.94
CA VAL A 143 -11.14 4.40 -7.01
C VAL A 143 -11.92 4.26 -5.69
N PHE A 144 -13.22 3.94 -5.77
CA PHE A 144 -14.04 3.68 -4.60
C PHE A 144 -13.50 2.53 -3.76
N SER A 145 -13.09 1.43 -4.40
CA SER A 145 -12.51 0.27 -3.70
C SER A 145 -11.22 0.63 -2.98
N CYS A 146 -10.35 1.40 -3.62
CA CYS A 146 -9.13 1.91 -2.99
C CYS A 146 -9.43 2.79 -1.77
N LEU A 147 -10.43 3.67 -1.86
CA LEU A 147 -10.85 4.53 -0.74
C LEU A 147 -11.43 3.72 0.41
N VAL A 148 -12.27 2.72 0.13
CA VAL A 148 -12.82 1.84 1.17
C VAL A 148 -11.72 1.09 1.89
N ILE A 149 -10.79 0.51 1.15
CA ILE A 149 -9.66 -0.23 1.76
C ILE A 149 -8.81 0.73 2.62
N TRP A 150 -8.43 1.88 2.05
CA TRP A 150 -7.52 2.82 2.71
C TRP A 150 -8.16 3.53 3.91
N LYS A 151 -9.39 4.02 3.76
CA LYS A 151 -10.04 4.88 4.75
C LYS A 151 -10.94 4.14 5.75
N LEU A 152 -11.34 2.91 5.42
CA LEU A 152 -12.25 2.13 6.27
C LEU A 152 -11.59 0.84 6.77
N VAL A 153 -11.11 -0.03 5.88
CA VAL A 153 -10.62 -1.35 6.28
C VAL A 153 -9.36 -1.24 7.12
N ILE A 154 -8.35 -0.53 6.63
CA ILE A 154 -7.07 -0.41 7.34
C ILE A 154 -7.24 0.22 8.72
N PRO A 155 -7.89 1.39 8.89
CA PRO A 155 -8.06 1.98 10.22
C PRO A 155 -8.86 1.11 11.18
N LEU A 156 -9.92 0.45 10.73
CA LEU A 156 -10.71 -0.44 11.58
C LEU A 156 -9.89 -1.64 12.06
N CYS A 157 -9.05 -2.21 11.19
CA CYS A 157 -8.15 -3.28 11.60
C CYS A 157 -7.10 -2.79 12.61
N LEU A 158 -6.54 -1.57 12.41
CA LEU A 158 -5.59 -0.97 13.35
C LEU A 158 -6.22 -0.63 14.72
N MET A 159 -7.52 -0.31 14.74
CA MET A 159 -8.29 -0.11 15.98
C MET A 159 -8.59 -1.42 16.74
N GLY A 160 -8.14 -2.59 16.23
CA GLY A 160 -8.33 -3.88 16.87
C GLY A 160 -9.70 -4.53 16.63
N TYR A 161 -10.50 -4.04 15.67
CA TYR A 161 -11.70 -4.74 15.26
C TYR A 161 -11.36 -6.08 14.61
N ASN A 162 -12.27 -7.04 14.73
CA ASN A 162 -12.07 -8.35 14.12
C ASN A 162 -11.85 -8.23 12.60
N ALA A 163 -10.63 -8.51 12.15
CA ALA A 163 -10.22 -8.34 10.76
C ALA A 163 -11.07 -9.14 9.77
N LEU A 164 -11.52 -10.36 10.17
CA LEU A 164 -12.39 -11.20 9.34
C LEU A 164 -13.78 -10.55 9.14
N ALA A 165 -14.35 -10.01 10.20
CA ALA A 165 -15.65 -9.32 10.12
C ALA A 165 -15.57 -8.04 9.30
N VAL A 166 -14.50 -7.24 9.50
CA VAL A 166 -14.22 -6.01 8.72
C VAL A 166 -14.05 -6.33 7.24
N ALA A 167 -13.24 -7.35 6.93
CA ALA A 167 -13.02 -7.78 5.54
C ALA A 167 -14.30 -8.26 4.88
N PHE A 168 -15.11 -9.07 5.58
CA PHE A 168 -16.39 -9.56 5.06
C PHE A 168 -17.38 -8.42 4.80
N ALA A 169 -17.51 -7.48 5.74
CA ALA A 169 -18.35 -6.29 5.57
C ALA A 169 -17.89 -5.42 4.39
N ALA A 170 -16.57 -5.20 4.26
CA ALA A 170 -16.00 -4.44 3.15
C ALA A 170 -16.24 -5.12 1.80
N VAL A 171 -16.01 -6.43 1.68
CA VAL A 171 -16.26 -7.19 0.46
C VAL A 171 -17.74 -7.13 0.09
N THR A 172 -18.64 -7.29 1.05
CA THR A 172 -20.10 -7.19 0.82
C THR A 172 -20.47 -5.80 0.29
N LEU A 173 -19.95 -4.73 0.91
CA LEU A 173 -20.16 -3.36 0.48
C LEU A 173 -19.63 -3.12 -0.95
N LEU A 174 -18.40 -3.55 -1.22
CA LEU A 174 -17.78 -3.40 -2.53
C LEU A 174 -18.55 -4.17 -3.61
N CYS A 175 -18.91 -5.43 -3.36
CA CYS A 175 -19.72 -6.22 -4.28
C CYS A 175 -21.07 -5.55 -4.56
N ALA A 176 -21.77 -5.05 -3.54
CA ALA A 176 -23.02 -4.34 -3.71
C ALA A 176 -22.85 -3.12 -4.63
N VAL A 177 -21.89 -2.25 -4.29
CA VAL A 177 -21.68 -1.00 -5.02
C VAL A 177 -21.26 -1.27 -6.47
N ILE A 178 -20.32 -2.17 -6.71
CA ILE A 178 -19.79 -2.47 -8.04
C ILE A 178 -20.88 -3.11 -8.92
N ILE A 179 -21.57 -4.13 -8.41
CA ILE A 179 -22.59 -4.85 -9.16
C ILE A 179 -23.76 -3.93 -9.48
N PHE A 180 -24.26 -3.16 -8.52
CA PHE A 180 -25.37 -2.25 -8.76
C PHE A 180 -24.98 -1.03 -9.60
N LEU A 181 -23.72 -0.63 -9.61
CA LEU A 181 -23.24 0.43 -10.49
C LEU A 181 -23.25 0.00 -11.95
N VAL A 182 -22.83 -1.24 -12.24
CA VAL A 182 -22.70 -1.77 -13.61
C VAL A 182 -24.02 -2.36 -14.12
N ALA A 183 -24.65 -3.23 -13.33
CA ALA A 183 -25.87 -3.95 -13.72
C ALA A 183 -27.17 -3.20 -13.40
N GLY A 184 -27.08 -2.09 -12.63
CA GLY A 184 -28.24 -1.37 -12.15
C GLY A 184 -29.02 -2.13 -11.06
N LEU A 185 -30.04 -1.47 -10.49
CA LEU A 185 -30.99 -2.07 -9.54
C LEU A 185 -32.02 -2.94 -10.30
N SER A 186 -31.54 -3.99 -10.93
CA SER A 186 -32.35 -4.93 -11.71
C SER A 186 -32.37 -6.31 -11.05
N ARG A 187 -33.33 -7.16 -11.49
CA ARG A 187 -33.37 -8.57 -11.02
C ARG A 187 -32.05 -9.29 -11.32
N LYS A 188 -31.41 -8.99 -12.45
CA LYS A 188 -30.09 -9.53 -12.81
C LYS A 188 -29.00 -9.08 -11.84
N GLY A 189 -29.00 -7.81 -11.45
CA GLY A 189 -28.05 -7.28 -10.45
C GLY A 189 -28.23 -7.93 -9.09
N VAL A 190 -29.47 -8.11 -8.62
CA VAL A 190 -29.73 -8.78 -7.32
C VAL A 190 -29.29 -10.25 -7.37
N THR A 191 -29.56 -10.98 -8.46
CA THR A 191 -29.10 -12.37 -8.60
C THR A 191 -27.58 -12.47 -8.63
N ALA A 192 -26.90 -11.56 -9.35
CA ALA A 192 -25.44 -11.51 -9.38
C ALA A 192 -24.85 -11.20 -8.00
N PHE A 193 -25.44 -10.25 -7.27
CA PHE A 193 -25.01 -9.91 -5.92
C PHE A 193 -25.19 -11.08 -4.94
N SER A 194 -26.38 -11.73 -4.94
CA SER A 194 -26.62 -12.88 -4.05
C SER A 194 -25.68 -14.04 -4.36
N GLY A 195 -25.42 -14.32 -5.64
CA GLY A 195 -24.44 -15.33 -6.06
C GLY A 195 -23.01 -15.00 -5.61
N ALA A 196 -22.59 -13.74 -5.74
CA ALA A 196 -21.27 -13.29 -5.30
C ALA A 196 -21.11 -13.46 -3.79
N ILE A 197 -22.10 -13.04 -2.98
CA ILE A 197 -22.04 -13.19 -1.52
C ILE A 197 -22.07 -14.66 -1.09
N ALA A 198 -22.90 -15.49 -1.73
CA ALA A 198 -22.90 -16.92 -1.47
C ALA A 198 -21.54 -17.56 -1.77
N GLY A 199 -20.90 -17.17 -2.89
CA GLY A 199 -19.54 -17.63 -3.24
C GLY A 199 -18.49 -17.20 -2.23
N VAL A 200 -18.53 -15.94 -1.77
CA VAL A 200 -17.61 -15.42 -0.74
C VAL A 200 -17.81 -16.17 0.57
N LEU A 201 -19.05 -16.40 1.00
CA LEU A 201 -19.33 -17.18 2.21
C LEU A 201 -18.82 -18.61 2.11
N ALA A 202 -19.12 -19.31 1.00
CA ALA A 202 -18.68 -20.68 0.79
C ALA A 202 -17.14 -20.79 0.81
N SER A 203 -16.44 -19.92 0.07
CA SER A 203 -14.98 -19.91 0.04
C SER A 203 -14.36 -19.54 1.38
N SER A 204 -14.94 -18.61 2.14
CA SER A 204 -14.48 -18.24 3.48
C SER A 204 -14.64 -19.38 4.48
N LEU A 205 -15.77 -20.10 4.44
CA LEU A 205 -16.00 -21.28 5.28
C LEU A 205 -15.01 -22.41 4.95
N LEU A 206 -14.79 -22.67 3.64
CA LEU A 206 -13.80 -23.66 3.23
C LEU A 206 -12.39 -23.27 3.67
N ALA A 207 -12.00 -22.02 3.46
CA ALA A 207 -10.70 -21.51 3.85
C ALA A 207 -10.48 -21.63 5.37
N TYR A 208 -11.49 -21.28 6.17
CA TYR A 208 -11.43 -21.43 7.62
C TYR A 208 -11.27 -22.91 8.04
N PHE A 209 -12.05 -23.82 7.43
CA PHE A 209 -11.98 -25.24 7.70
C PHE A 209 -10.59 -25.81 7.38
N PHE A 210 -10.06 -25.52 6.20
CA PHE A 210 -8.75 -26.01 5.80
C PHE A 210 -7.61 -25.34 6.57
N ALA A 211 -7.70 -24.05 6.89
CA ALA A 211 -6.71 -23.38 7.71
C ALA A 211 -6.57 -24.05 9.09
N HIS A 212 -7.70 -24.43 9.69
CA HIS A 212 -7.69 -25.15 10.97
C HIS A 212 -7.11 -26.58 10.81
N LEU A 213 -7.49 -27.29 9.73
CA LEU A 213 -7.02 -28.66 9.48
C LEU A 213 -5.50 -28.70 9.23
N PHE A 214 -4.98 -27.76 8.46
CA PHE A 214 -3.55 -27.66 8.14
C PHE A 214 -2.73 -26.92 9.21
N LYS A 215 -3.35 -26.44 10.29
CA LYS A 215 -2.70 -25.67 11.36
C LYS A 215 -1.91 -24.47 10.82
N ILE A 216 -2.45 -23.80 9.80
CA ILE A 216 -1.84 -22.62 9.20
C ILE A 216 -1.93 -21.47 10.20
N ASN A 217 -0.78 -20.90 10.56
CA ASN A 217 -0.71 -19.69 11.36
C ASN A 217 -0.27 -18.50 10.47
N GLY A 218 -0.62 -17.27 10.87
CA GLY A 218 -0.30 -16.06 10.11
C GLY A 218 1.20 -15.77 9.94
N ALA A 219 2.07 -16.45 10.70
CA ALA A 219 3.52 -16.26 10.64
C ALA A 219 4.16 -16.71 9.31
N VAL A 220 3.45 -17.54 8.52
CA VAL A 220 3.90 -18.03 7.21
C VAL A 220 3.61 -17.04 6.09
N MET A 221 2.81 -16.01 6.35
CA MET A 221 2.46 -15.00 5.34
C MET A 221 3.65 -14.13 4.98
N PRO A 222 3.84 -13.78 3.68
CA PRO A 222 4.81 -12.76 3.28
C PRO A 222 4.57 -11.46 4.05
N TYR A 223 5.62 -10.76 4.40
CA TYR A 223 5.59 -9.50 5.17
C TYR A 223 5.10 -9.60 6.63
N SER A 224 4.71 -10.76 7.14
CA SER A 224 4.28 -10.92 8.55
C SER A 224 5.36 -10.46 9.54
N GLN A 225 6.63 -10.72 9.23
CA GLN A 225 7.76 -10.27 10.05
C GLN A 225 7.84 -8.73 10.12
N ALA A 226 7.62 -8.04 9.01
CA ALA A 226 7.64 -6.58 8.97
C ALA A 226 6.52 -5.98 9.85
N LEU A 227 5.35 -6.61 9.86
CA LEU A 227 4.21 -6.21 10.70
C LEU A 227 4.48 -6.48 12.19
N LEU A 228 5.07 -7.63 12.53
CA LEU A 228 5.42 -7.96 13.93
C LEU A 228 6.45 -7.00 14.52
N TYR A 229 7.42 -6.55 13.70
CA TYR A 229 8.42 -5.56 14.14
C TYR A 229 7.90 -4.13 14.17
N SER A 230 6.74 -3.83 13.58
CA SER A 230 6.15 -2.49 13.62
C SER A 230 5.46 -2.14 14.95
N GLY A 231 5.40 -3.09 15.90
CA GLY A 231 4.87 -2.85 17.24
C GLY A 231 3.34 -2.89 17.36
N TYR A 232 2.63 -3.20 16.28
CA TYR A 232 1.18 -3.44 16.36
C TYR A 232 0.92 -4.83 16.96
N SER A 233 0.20 -4.87 18.07
CA SER A 233 -0.33 -6.13 18.64
C SER A 233 -1.61 -6.51 17.90
N PHE A 234 -1.61 -7.65 17.26
CA PHE A 234 -2.79 -8.24 16.61
C PHE A 234 -3.47 -9.25 17.53
#